data_99a61da7908a5d36a62ad6e323398afd
#
_entry.id   99a61da7908a5d36a62ad6e323398afd
#
_cell.length_a   1.000
_cell.length_b   1.000
_cell.length_c   1.000
_cell.angle_alpha   90.00
_cell.angle_beta   90.00
_cell.angle_gamma   90.00
#
_symmetry.space_group_name_H-M   'P 1'
#
loop_
_entity.id
_entity.type
_entity.pdbx_description
1 polymer ?
#
loop_
_entity_poly.entity_id
_entity_poly.type
_entity_poly.pdbx_seq_one_letter_code
_entity_poly.pdbx_strand_id
1 'polypeptide(L)'
;MTQTPVPNLLGDPNATRIVAGDTEAVFLPGYGMIGISLKKDGIQALRRVDNLIVAAAANRTVGIPFLFPFANRLADFRYEVAGRGVTLPPQSLVLRYDENGLPMHGLMWPHLSWEVIDTSDSMVSARLNWSHPQGLAVFPYPCLLSMSASLEPGSLTIETALSATGDIDVPVSFGFHPYFGFDADRADWRIRLPRMRHLTLDARQIPTGASVPFPGLDDLLRTRSFDDGFALLEPSATLSIGYGGHQISVDLLEGYTHTQVYAPHDQNYIAFEPMTAPANALISGDGLRLVAPGNTFGAKFRIRVD
;
A
#
# COMPACT_ATOMS: atom_id res chain seq x y z
N MET A 1 -28.98 -16.90 4.87
CA MET A 1 -28.89 -15.57 5.49
C MET A 1 -28.67 -14.58 4.35
N THR A 2 -29.59 -13.62 4.14
CA THR A 2 -29.45 -12.61 3.08
C THR A 2 -28.31 -11.66 3.49
N GLN A 3 -27.20 -11.69 2.77
CA GLN A 3 -26.12 -10.73 2.96
C GLN A 3 -26.66 -9.31 2.76
N THR A 4 -26.40 -8.44 3.73
CA THR A 4 -26.69 -7.01 3.60
C THR A 4 -25.93 -6.48 2.37
N PRO A 5 -26.56 -5.77 1.43
CA PRO A 5 -25.87 -5.27 0.25
C PRO A 5 -24.66 -4.42 0.65
N VAL A 6 -23.49 -4.72 0.09
CA VAL A 6 -22.30 -3.87 0.23
C VAL A 6 -22.60 -2.53 -0.42
N PRO A 7 -22.35 -1.38 0.23
CA PRO A 7 -22.48 -0.09 -0.43
C PRO A 7 -21.51 -0.01 -1.61
N ASN A 8 -22.02 -0.24 -2.82
CA ASN A 8 -21.20 -0.24 -4.03
C ASN A 8 -21.06 1.20 -4.55
N LEU A 9 -20.19 1.96 -3.94
CA LEU A 9 -19.99 3.39 -4.23
C LEU A 9 -19.39 3.66 -5.62
N LEU A 10 -18.81 2.64 -6.29
CA LEU A 10 -18.21 2.75 -7.63
C LEU A 10 -18.88 1.85 -8.67
N GLY A 11 -19.94 1.12 -8.31
CA GLY A 11 -20.59 0.18 -9.21
C GLY A 11 -19.77 -1.10 -9.46
N ASP A 12 -18.81 -1.47 -8.60
CA ASP A 12 -18.06 -2.71 -8.74
C ASP A 12 -18.97 -3.94 -8.51
N PRO A 13 -19.25 -4.76 -9.55
CA PRO A 13 -20.08 -5.95 -9.40
C PRO A 13 -19.42 -7.02 -8.52
N ASN A 14 -18.10 -6.93 -8.31
CA ASN A 14 -17.30 -7.87 -7.53
C ASN A 14 -16.99 -7.33 -6.12
N ALA A 15 -17.62 -6.21 -5.72
CA ALA A 15 -17.43 -5.67 -4.36
C ALA A 15 -17.72 -6.76 -3.32
N THR A 16 -16.74 -7.04 -2.48
CA THR A 16 -16.77 -8.16 -1.54
C THR A 16 -16.67 -7.64 -0.10
N ARG A 17 -17.61 -8.07 0.73
CA ARG A 17 -17.58 -7.88 2.19
C ARG A 17 -17.19 -9.20 2.83
N ILE A 18 -16.17 -9.16 3.68
CA ILE A 18 -15.73 -10.29 4.51
C ILE A 18 -15.96 -9.96 5.99
N VAL A 19 -16.27 -10.99 6.80
CA VAL A 19 -16.66 -10.85 8.20
C VAL A 19 -16.04 -11.97 9.03
N ALA A 20 -15.50 -11.61 10.20
CA ALA A 20 -15.04 -12.57 11.21
C ALA A 20 -15.36 -12.02 12.60
N GLY A 21 -16.33 -12.65 13.29
CA GLY A 21 -16.79 -12.18 14.59
C GLY A 21 -17.36 -10.76 14.54
N ASP A 22 -16.76 -9.85 15.27
CA ASP A 22 -17.09 -8.42 15.39
C ASP A 22 -16.40 -7.55 14.34
N THR A 23 -15.60 -8.15 13.47
CA THR A 23 -14.75 -7.46 12.50
C THR A 23 -15.28 -7.64 11.09
N GLU A 24 -15.31 -6.55 10.31
CA GLU A 24 -15.70 -6.57 8.90
C GLU A 24 -14.74 -5.74 8.04
N ALA A 25 -14.52 -6.18 6.80
CA ALA A 25 -13.80 -5.42 5.79
C ALA A 25 -14.51 -5.47 4.43
N VAL A 26 -14.29 -4.45 3.61
CA VAL A 26 -14.87 -4.34 2.27
C VAL A 26 -13.77 -4.05 1.26
N PHE A 27 -13.73 -4.86 0.20
CA PHE A 27 -12.79 -4.75 -0.91
C PHE A 27 -13.51 -4.52 -2.24
N LEU A 28 -12.85 -3.79 -3.15
CA LEU A 28 -13.30 -3.54 -4.51
C LEU A 28 -12.31 -4.14 -5.53
N PRO A 29 -12.47 -5.41 -5.93
CA PRO A 29 -11.55 -6.07 -6.87
C PRO A 29 -11.49 -5.39 -8.24
N GLY A 30 -12.60 -4.92 -8.78
CA GLY A 30 -12.66 -4.20 -10.06
C GLY A 30 -11.94 -2.85 -10.04
N TYR A 31 -11.56 -2.37 -8.85
CA TYR A 31 -10.87 -1.09 -8.63
C TYR A 31 -9.64 -1.29 -7.75
N GLY A 32 -8.67 -2.07 -8.21
CA GLY A 32 -7.36 -2.22 -7.57
C GLY A 32 -7.34 -3.13 -6.35
N MET A 33 -8.34 -3.96 -6.13
CA MET A 33 -8.50 -4.74 -4.89
C MET A 33 -8.39 -3.84 -3.65
N ILE A 34 -8.84 -2.58 -3.77
CA ILE A 34 -8.73 -1.60 -2.69
C ILE A 34 -9.61 -1.98 -1.51
N GLY A 35 -9.05 -1.97 -0.30
CA GLY A 35 -9.81 -2.04 0.94
C GLY A 35 -10.41 -0.67 1.27
N ILE A 36 -11.74 -0.55 1.27
CA ILE A 36 -12.43 0.74 1.51
C ILE A 36 -13.03 0.86 2.91
N SER A 37 -13.11 -0.24 3.64
CA SER A 37 -13.62 -0.29 5.01
C SER A 37 -12.91 -1.39 5.79
N LEU A 38 -12.59 -1.10 7.04
CA LEU A 38 -12.17 -2.07 8.06
C LEU A 38 -12.77 -1.59 9.38
N LYS A 39 -13.69 -2.38 9.94
CA LYS A 39 -14.37 -2.03 11.18
C LYS A 39 -14.25 -3.15 12.19
N LYS A 40 -14.16 -2.78 13.46
CA LYS A 40 -14.33 -3.66 14.61
C LYS A 40 -15.42 -3.08 15.54
N ASP A 41 -16.36 -3.89 15.99
CA ASP A 41 -17.51 -3.43 16.79
C ASP A 41 -18.27 -2.25 16.15
N GLY A 42 -18.31 -2.18 14.80
CA GLY A 42 -18.91 -1.08 14.04
C GLY A 42 -18.05 0.18 13.95
N ILE A 43 -16.90 0.26 14.64
CA ILE A 43 -15.98 1.40 14.61
C ILE A 43 -15.03 1.27 13.43
N GLN A 44 -14.96 2.32 12.58
CA GLN A 44 -14.10 2.37 11.41
C GLN A 44 -12.65 2.67 11.79
N ALA A 45 -11.72 1.79 11.43
CA ALA A 45 -10.28 1.95 11.65
C ALA A 45 -9.60 2.74 10.51
N LEU A 46 -10.12 2.63 9.28
CA LEU A 46 -9.59 3.40 8.16
C LEU A 46 -10.11 4.83 8.19
N ARG A 47 -9.28 5.77 7.71
CA ARG A 47 -9.74 7.14 7.46
C ARG A 47 -11.01 7.13 6.61
N ARG A 48 -12.04 7.87 7.05
CA ARG A 48 -13.26 8.06 6.27
C ARG A 48 -12.96 8.78 4.96
N VAL A 49 -13.59 8.34 3.90
CA VAL A 49 -13.53 8.96 2.56
C VAL A 49 -14.91 9.49 2.25
N ASP A 50 -15.05 10.82 2.14
CA ASP A 50 -16.34 11.47 1.93
C ASP A 50 -16.95 11.10 0.58
N ASN A 51 -16.14 10.95 -0.45
CA ASN A 51 -16.58 10.59 -1.79
C ASN A 51 -15.51 9.80 -2.55
N LEU A 52 -15.72 8.49 -2.67
CA LEU A 52 -14.81 7.57 -3.34
C LEU A 52 -14.72 7.83 -4.86
N ILE A 53 -15.82 8.27 -5.49
CA ILE A 53 -15.86 8.63 -6.92
C ILE A 53 -14.94 9.82 -7.19
N VAL A 54 -15.02 10.86 -6.35
CA VAL A 54 -14.14 12.02 -6.47
C VAL A 54 -12.68 11.67 -6.20
N ALA A 55 -12.43 10.77 -5.23
CA ALA A 55 -11.07 10.30 -4.95
C ALA A 55 -10.49 9.53 -6.15
N ALA A 56 -11.27 8.63 -6.75
CA ALA A 56 -10.89 7.88 -7.95
C ALA A 56 -10.61 8.81 -9.14
N ALA A 57 -11.52 9.73 -9.44
CA ALA A 57 -11.38 10.68 -10.55
C ALA A 57 -10.17 11.62 -10.37
N ALA A 58 -9.80 11.93 -9.13
CA ALA A 58 -8.64 12.77 -8.81
C ALA A 58 -7.33 11.97 -8.61
N ASN A 59 -7.32 10.68 -8.89
CA ASN A 59 -6.18 9.77 -8.66
C ASN A 59 -5.61 9.87 -7.22
N ARG A 60 -6.48 10.05 -6.22
CA ARG A 60 -6.08 10.10 -4.81
C ARG A 60 -6.01 8.70 -4.21
N THR A 61 -4.99 8.44 -3.41
CA THR A 61 -4.89 7.26 -2.57
C THR A 61 -5.86 7.37 -1.39
N VAL A 62 -6.61 6.30 -1.11
CA VAL A 62 -7.62 6.22 -0.04
C VAL A 62 -7.74 4.77 0.44
N GLY A 63 -8.25 4.54 1.64
CA GLY A 63 -8.45 3.18 2.16
C GLY A 63 -7.14 2.41 2.31
N ILE A 64 -7.05 1.23 1.69
CA ILE A 64 -5.87 0.36 1.62
C ILE A 64 -5.53 0.14 0.14
N PRO A 65 -4.96 1.12 -0.57
CA PRO A 65 -4.64 0.99 -1.99
C PRO A 65 -3.36 0.18 -2.19
N PHE A 66 -3.36 -0.67 -3.20
CA PHE A 66 -2.17 -1.32 -3.72
C PHE A 66 -1.41 -0.38 -4.67
N LEU A 67 -0.11 -0.27 -4.48
CA LEU A 67 0.78 0.61 -5.23
C LEU A 67 1.65 -0.25 -6.15
N PHE A 68 1.36 -0.26 -7.43
CA PHE A 68 2.05 -1.09 -8.42
C PHE A 68 2.22 -0.34 -9.75
N PRO A 69 3.34 -0.51 -10.44
CA PRO A 69 4.48 -1.39 -10.19
C PRO A 69 5.50 -0.88 -9.16
N PHE A 70 5.39 0.34 -8.70
CA PHE A 70 6.26 0.90 -7.68
C PHE A 70 5.48 1.69 -6.62
N ALA A 71 5.93 1.59 -5.39
CA ALA A 71 5.47 2.41 -4.29
C ALA A 71 6.30 3.69 -4.22
N ASN A 72 5.69 4.78 -3.72
CA ASN A 72 6.31 6.08 -3.56
C ASN A 72 6.83 6.67 -4.90
N ARG A 73 7.89 7.50 -4.90
CA ARG A 73 8.35 8.35 -6.02
C ARG A 73 9.44 7.69 -6.86
N LEU A 74 9.52 8.11 -8.13
CA LEU A 74 10.70 7.95 -8.99
C LEU A 74 11.34 9.32 -9.23
N ALA A 75 12.67 9.37 -9.25
CA ALA A 75 13.43 10.62 -9.45
C ALA A 75 13.39 11.16 -10.89
N ASP A 76 12.96 10.33 -11.84
CA ASP A 76 12.90 10.64 -13.28
C ASP A 76 11.74 9.84 -13.93
N PHE A 77 11.39 10.20 -15.14
CA PHE A 77 10.48 9.47 -16.03
C PHE A 77 11.13 8.27 -16.70
N ARG A 78 12.43 8.10 -16.55
CA ARG A 78 13.20 7.01 -17.16
C ARG A 78 13.78 6.11 -16.08
N TYR A 79 13.71 4.82 -16.32
CA TYR A 79 14.42 3.81 -15.53
C TYR A 79 14.87 2.66 -16.44
N GLU A 80 15.87 1.91 -15.98
CA GLU A 80 16.34 0.71 -16.67
C GLU A 80 16.55 -0.40 -15.64
N VAL A 81 15.90 -1.56 -15.82
CA VAL A 81 16.06 -2.73 -14.98
C VAL A 81 16.09 -3.97 -15.86
N ALA A 82 16.93 -4.95 -15.51
CA ALA A 82 17.08 -6.23 -16.22
C ALA A 82 17.24 -6.05 -17.76
N GLY A 83 18.00 -5.02 -18.18
CA GLY A 83 18.26 -4.71 -19.58
C GLY A 83 17.08 -4.09 -20.35
N ARG A 84 16.02 -3.68 -19.65
CA ARG A 84 14.86 -3.01 -20.23
C ARG A 84 14.83 -1.53 -19.83
N GLY A 85 15.02 -0.64 -20.82
CA GLY A 85 14.83 0.80 -20.65
C GLY A 85 13.35 1.17 -20.79
N VAL A 86 12.84 1.96 -19.86
CA VAL A 86 11.44 2.43 -19.82
C VAL A 86 11.43 3.95 -19.78
N THR A 87 10.53 4.55 -20.56
CA THR A 87 10.22 5.98 -20.46
C THR A 87 8.74 6.14 -20.15
N LEU A 88 8.43 6.61 -18.97
CA LEU A 88 7.06 6.90 -18.55
C LEU A 88 6.53 8.13 -19.28
N PRO A 89 5.26 8.16 -19.69
CA PRO A 89 4.67 9.33 -20.30
C PRO A 89 4.58 10.48 -19.29
N PRO A 90 5.06 11.69 -19.62
CA PRO A 90 5.08 12.81 -18.67
C PRO A 90 3.69 13.40 -18.35
N GLN A 91 2.67 13.00 -19.09
CA GLN A 91 1.28 13.37 -18.86
C GLN A 91 0.39 12.17 -19.13
N SER A 92 0.13 11.38 -18.08
CA SER A 92 -0.72 10.20 -18.17
C SER A 92 -1.90 10.34 -17.23
N LEU A 93 -3.09 9.97 -17.69
CA LEU A 93 -4.30 9.95 -16.86
C LEU A 93 -4.32 8.77 -15.88
N VAL A 94 -3.45 7.77 -16.11
CA VAL A 94 -3.39 6.55 -15.28
C VAL A 94 -2.25 6.56 -14.26
N LEU A 95 -1.28 7.49 -14.42
CA LEU A 95 -0.19 7.70 -13.46
C LEU A 95 -0.52 8.88 -12.56
N ARG A 96 -0.03 8.82 -11.34
CA ARG A 96 -0.02 9.94 -10.42
C ARG A 96 1.33 10.65 -10.49
N TYR A 97 1.30 11.96 -10.24
CA TYR A 97 2.48 12.80 -10.10
C TYR A 97 2.43 13.52 -8.75
N ASP A 98 3.58 13.71 -8.13
CA ASP A 98 3.70 14.48 -6.91
C ASP A 98 3.73 16.01 -7.19
N GLU A 99 3.95 16.80 -6.15
CA GLU A 99 4.05 18.27 -6.22
C GLU A 99 5.24 18.78 -7.04
N ASN A 100 6.27 17.93 -7.24
CA ASN A 100 7.44 18.22 -8.08
C ASN A 100 7.24 17.75 -9.52
N GLY A 101 6.08 17.18 -9.85
CA GLY A 101 5.76 16.58 -11.14
C GLY A 101 6.44 15.24 -11.38
N LEU A 102 6.97 14.59 -10.36
CA LEU A 102 7.61 13.27 -10.46
C LEU A 102 6.58 12.14 -10.43
N PRO A 103 6.81 11.02 -11.16
CA PRO A 103 5.94 9.85 -11.10
C PRO A 103 5.87 9.27 -9.69
N MET A 104 4.65 8.99 -9.20
CA MET A 104 4.41 8.48 -7.86
C MET A 104 3.36 7.37 -7.85
N HIS A 105 3.62 6.29 -7.10
CA HIS A 105 2.71 5.17 -6.83
C HIS A 105 2.30 4.31 -8.04
N GLY A 106 3.01 4.41 -9.16
CA GLY A 106 2.74 3.60 -10.36
C GLY A 106 1.37 3.88 -10.99
N LEU A 107 0.69 2.83 -11.46
CA LEU A 107 -0.68 2.93 -11.94
C LEU A 107 -1.63 3.06 -10.75
N MET A 108 -2.49 4.07 -10.83
CA MET A 108 -3.46 4.30 -9.76
C MET A 108 -4.51 3.18 -9.69
N TRP A 109 -4.92 2.87 -8.47
CA TRP A 109 -5.85 1.78 -8.14
C TRP A 109 -7.13 1.71 -8.99
N PRO A 110 -7.75 2.82 -9.46
CA PRO A 110 -8.93 2.70 -10.32
C PRO A 110 -8.68 2.05 -11.68
N HIS A 111 -7.40 1.92 -12.07
CA HIS A 111 -6.99 1.35 -13.36
C HIS A 111 -6.48 -0.10 -13.24
N LEU A 112 -6.53 -0.68 -12.04
CA LEU A 112 -6.09 -2.05 -11.75
C LEU A 112 -7.32 -2.93 -11.51
N SER A 113 -7.78 -3.64 -12.54
CA SER A 113 -8.94 -4.54 -12.42
C SER A 113 -8.49 -5.97 -12.12
N TRP A 114 -8.86 -6.47 -10.96
CA TRP A 114 -8.52 -7.81 -10.49
C TRP A 114 -9.67 -8.78 -10.73
N GLU A 115 -9.35 -10.00 -11.11
CA GLU A 115 -10.28 -11.12 -11.23
C GLU A 115 -10.36 -11.84 -9.88
N VAL A 116 -11.56 -11.91 -9.31
CA VAL A 116 -11.82 -12.71 -8.09
C VAL A 116 -11.69 -14.18 -8.44
N ILE A 117 -10.89 -14.91 -7.66
CA ILE A 117 -10.63 -16.35 -7.87
C ILE A 117 -11.21 -17.22 -6.76
N ASP A 118 -11.39 -16.66 -5.56
CA ASP A 118 -12.00 -17.37 -4.45
C ASP A 118 -12.57 -16.40 -3.41
N THR A 119 -13.66 -16.79 -2.73
CA THR A 119 -14.27 -16.04 -1.65
C THR A 119 -14.87 -16.96 -0.60
N SER A 120 -14.78 -16.54 0.66
CA SER A 120 -15.53 -17.12 1.77
C SER A 120 -16.11 -16.01 2.65
N ASP A 121 -16.75 -16.36 3.75
CA ASP A 121 -17.27 -15.38 4.70
C ASP A 121 -16.18 -14.45 5.24
N SER A 122 -14.93 -14.94 5.38
CA SER A 122 -13.81 -14.23 5.99
C SER A 122 -12.61 -14.02 5.06
N MET A 123 -12.72 -14.30 3.77
CA MET A 123 -11.59 -14.18 2.83
C MET A 123 -12.08 -13.81 1.44
N VAL A 124 -11.29 -12.98 0.75
CA VAL A 124 -11.39 -12.74 -0.69
C VAL A 124 -9.98 -12.87 -1.30
N SER A 125 -9.91 -13.60 -2.42
CA SER A 125 -8.69 -13.79 -3.18
C SER A 125 -8.90 -13.39 -4.64
N ALA A 126 -7.95 -12.67 -5.21
CA ALA A 126 -8.03 -12.17 -6.57
C ALA A 126 -6.66 -12.21 -7.26
N ARG A 127 -6.67 -12.15 -8.59
CA ARG A 127 -5.46 -12.10 -9.42
C ARG A 127 -5.52 -10.98 -10.43
N LEU A 128 -4.36 -10.46 -10.80
CA LEU A 128 -4.18 -9.48 -11.86
C LEU A 128 -3.09 -10.00 -12.81
N ASN A 129 -3.48 -10.32 -14.04
CA ASN A 129 -2.53 -10.66 -15.09
C ASN A 129 -1.96 -9.38 -15.71
N TRP A 130 -0.67 -9.11 -15.44
CA TRP A 130 0.04 -7.95 -15.96
C TRP A 130 0.62 -8.25 -17.34
N SER A 131 -0.26 -8.29 -18.34
CA SER A 131 0.09 -8.60 -19.74
C SER A 131 -0.57 -7.65 -20.75
N HIS A 132 -1.42 -6.71 -20.29
CA HIS A 132 -2.12 -5.79 -21.17
C HIS A 132 -1.21 -4.63 -21.64
N PRO A 133 -1.39 -4.10 -22.87
CA PRO A 133 -0.45 -3.14 -23.45
C PRO A 133 -0.22 -1.87 -22.63
N GLN A 134 -1.26 -1.33 -22.00
CA GLN A 134 -1.17 -0.12 -21.18
C GLN A 134 -0.26 -0.33 -19.95
N GLY A 135 -0.38 -1.47 -19.28
CA GLY A 135 0.48 -1.84 -18.17
C GLY A 135 1.92 -2.05 -18.63
N LEU A 136 2.12 -2.83 -19.69
CA LEU A 136 3.44 -3.12 -20.24
C LEU A 136 4.14 -1.88 -20.78
N ALA A 137 3.41 -0.82 -21.16
CA ALA A 137 4.01 0.46 -21.57
C ALA A 137 4.71 1.19 -20.40
N VAL A 138 4.27 0.96 -19.16
CA VAL A 138 4.86 1.57 -17.96
C VAL A 138 5.73 0.62 -17.15
N PHE A 139 5.53 -0.70 -17.33
CA PHE A 139 6.27 -1.75 -16.63
C PHE A 139 6.34 -2.99 -17.54
N PRO A 140 7.34 -3.11 -18.44
CA PRO A 140 7.41 -4.13 -19.48
C PRO A 140 7.92 -5.49 -18.98
N TYR A 141 7.40 -5.92 -17.82
CA TYR A 141 7.77 -7.16 -17.17
C TYR A 141 6.50 -7.99 -16.93
N PRO A 142 6.14 -8.91 -17.86
CA PRO A 142 4.96 -9.74 -17.71
C PRO A 142 5.00 -10.53 -16.39
N CYS A 143 3.95 -10.40 -15.59
CA CYS A 143 3.83 -11.09 -14.32
C CYS A 143 2.37 -11.38 -13.97
N LEU A 144 2.16 -12.34 -13.09
CA LEU A 144 0.89 -12.60 -12.45
C LEU A 144 0.97 -12.12 -10.99
N LEU A 145 0.11 -11.22 -10.63
CA LEU A 145 -0.11 -10.82 -9.26
C LEU A 145 -1.28 -11.62 -8.68
N SER A 146 -1.12 -12.14 -7.47
CA SER A 146 -2.22 -12.66 -6.66
C SER A 146 -2.25 -11.97 -5.31
N MET A 147 -3.44 -11.70 -4.82
CA MET A 147 -3.67 -11.07 -3.51
C MET A 147 -4.78 -11.81 -2.79
N SER A 148 -4.57 -12.11 -1.51
CA SER A 148 -5.63 -12.54 -0.61
C SER A 148 -5.75 -11.59 0.57
N ALA A 149 -6.98 -11.29 0.94
CA ALA A 149 -7.32 -10.58 2.16
C ALA A 149 -8.13 -11.51 3.06
N SER A 150 -7.58 -11.89 4.18
CA SER A 150 -8.20 -12.80 5.17
C SER A 150 -8.43 -12.09 6.48
N LEU A 151 -9.62 -12.30 7.05
CA LEU A 151 -10.09 -11.64 8.26
C LEU A 151 -10.23 -12.66 9.40
N GLU A 152 -9.67 -12.32 10.55
CA GLU A 152 -9.91 -12.93 11.85
C GLU A 152 -10.48 -11.86 12.79
N PRO A 153 -11.08 -12.21 13.95
CA PRO A 153 -11.53 -11.20 14.91
C PRO A 153 -10.41 -10.22 15.28
N GLY A 154 -10.63 -8.92 14.98
CA GLY A 154 -9.66 -7.85 15.22
C GLY A 154 -8.43 -7.84 14.27
N SER A 155 -8.39 -8.65 13.20
CA SER A 155 -7.17 -8.82 12.41
C SER A 155 -7.46 -9.03 10.93
N LEU A 156 -6.94 -8.15 10.06
CA LEU A 156 -6.94 -8.27 8.60
C LEU A 156 -5.53 -8.57 8.12
N THR A 157 -5.32 -9.73 7.50
CA THR A 157 -4.05 -10.11 6.86
C THR A 157 -4.16 -9.96 5.35
N ILE A 158 -3.18 -9.29 4.73
CA ILE A 158 -3.06 -9.17 3.28
C ILE A 158 -1.76 -9.86 2.84
N GLU A 159 -1.92 -10.85 1.96
CA GLU A 159 -0.82 -11.56 1.31
C GLU A 159 -0.81 -11.22 -0.18
N THR A 160 0.36 -10.90 -0.71
CA THR A 160 0.54 -10.58 -2.13
C THR A 160 1.67 -11.43 -2.69
N ALA A 161 1.44 -12.05 -3.84
CA ALA A 161 2.49 -12.76 -4.55
C ALA A 161 2.65 -12.18 -5.97
N LEU A 162 3.90 -12.12 -6.44
CA LEU A 162 4.28 -11.71 -7.79
C LEU A 162 5.04 -12.87 -8.44
N SER A 163 4.47 -13.46 -9.48
CA SER A 163 5.07 -14.55 -10.27
C SER A 163 5.54 -14.01 -11.62
N ALA A 164 6.82 -14.20 -11.95
CA ALA A 164 7.37 -13.82 -13.24
C ALA A 164 6.86 -14.81 -14.33
N THR A 165 6.09 -14.29 -15.31
CA THR A 165 5.45 -15.10 -16.35
C THR A 165 6.09 -14.93 -17.74
N GLY A 166 7.03 -13.97 -17.87
CA GLY A 166 7.82 -13.73 -19.07
C GLY A 166 9.16 -14.47 -19.03
N ASP A 167 10.07 -14.06 -19.90
CA ASP A 167 11.42 -14.61 -20.09
C ASP A 167 12.54 -13.76 -19.46
N ILE A 168 12.16 -12.73 -18.71
CA ILE A 168 13.08 -11.78 -18.05
C ILE A 168 12.76 -11.66 -16.58
N ASP A 169 13.76 -11.25 -15.79
CA ASP A 169 13.58 -10.96 -14.37
C ASP A 169 12.59 -9.81 -14.15
N VAL A 170 11.69 -9.98 -13.17
CA VAL A 170 10.68 -8.97 -12.81
C VAL A 170 11.13 -8.22 -11.56
N PRO A 171 11.29 -6.89 -11.62
CA PRO A 171 11.63 -6.10 -10.44
C PRO A 171 10.45 -5.99 -9.47
N VAL A 172 10.74 -6.03 -8.16
CA VAL A 172 9.77 -5.97 -7.08
C VAL A 172 9.91 -4.65 -6.33
N SER A 173 8.97 -3.73 -6.55
CA SER A 173 8.96 -2.40 -5.94
C SER A 173 7.56 -1.94 -5.51
N PHE A 174 6.64 -2.87 -5.28
CA PHE A 174 5.27 -2.57 -4.89
C PHE A 174 5.12 -2.29 -3.40
N GLY A 175 3.98 -1.75 -3.03
CA GLY A 175 3.61 -1.50 -1.64
C GLY A 175 2.12 -1.26 -1.44
N PHE A 176 1.77 -0.82 -0.24
CA PHE A 176 0.42 -0.40 0.13
C PHE A 176 0.46 0.93 0.87
N HIS A 177 -0.65 1.68 0.84
CA HIS A 177 -0.75 2.98 1.51
C HIS A 177 -2.01 3.07 2.38
N PRO A 178 -2.14 2.21 3.40
CA PRO A 178 -3.32 2.21 4.27
C PRO A 178 -3.40 3.48 5.12
N TYR A 179 -4.57 4.10 5.16
CA TYR A 179 -4.85 5.32 5.90
C TYR A 179 -5.67 5.03 7.15
N PHE A 180 -5.15 5.40 8.31
CA PHE A 180 -5.78 5.18 9.60
C PHE A 180 -6.12 6.49 10.30
N GLY A 181 -7.10 6.46 11.19
CA GLY A 181 -7.44 7.59 12.03
C GLY A 181 -8.52 7.25 13.06
N PHE A 182 -8.57 8.05 14.10
CA PHE A 182 -9.64 8.03 15.11
C PHE A 182 -10.51 9.27 14.95
N ASP A 183 -11.75 9.20 15.42
CA ASP A 183 -12.66 10.36 15.49
C ASP A 183 -12.31 11.20 16.74
N ALA A 184 -11.08 11.73 16.75
CA ALA A 184 -10.47 12.48 17.84
C ALA A 184 -9.37 13.40 17.33
N ASP A 185 -8.92 14.36 18.14
CA ASP A 185 -7.76 15.18 17.80
C ASP A 185 -6.51 14.30 17.69
N ARG A 186 -5.81 14.39 16.55
CA ARG A 186 -4.58 13.65 16.31
C ARG A 186 -3.47 13.96 17.32
N ALA A 187 -3.51 15.13 17.96
CA ALA A 187 -2.53 15.52 18.97
C ALA A 187 -2.51 14.55 20.16
N ASP A 188 -3.65 13.90 20.45
CA ASP A 188 -3.81 12.96 21.54
C ASP A 188 -3.52 11.51 21.15
N TRP A 189 -3.25 11.22 19.88
CA TRP A 189 -2.92 9.87 19.44
C TRP A 189 -1.51 9.48 19.90
N ARG A 190 -1.37 8.30 20.47
CA ARG A 190 -0.06 7.75 20.79
C ARG A 190 0.48 7.01 19.58
N ILE A 191 1.62 7.45 19.04
CA ILE A 191 2.33 6.79 17.95
C ILE A 191 3.46 5.92 18.52
N ARG A 192 3.60 4.71 17.98
CA ARG A 192 4.73 3.82 18.25
C ARG A 192 5.37 3.37 16.96
N LEU A 193 6.65 3.66 16.84
CA LEU A 193 7.50 3.23 15.73
C LEU A 193 8.68 2.44 16.28
N PRO A 194 9.04 1.29 15.71
CA PRO A 194 10.18 0.50 16.16
C PRO A 194 11.51 1.18 15.82
N ARG A 195 12.61 0.58 16.27
CA ARG A 195 13.95 0.98 15.82
C ARG A 195 14.12 0.61 14.35
N MET A 196 14.60 1.58 13.55
CA MET A 196 14.75 1.46 12.09
C MET A 196 15.97 2.27 11.63
N ARG A 197 16.20 2.30 10.33
CA ARG A 197 17.09 3.28 9.70
C ARG A 197 16.24 4.31 8.97
N HIS A 198 16.35 5.57 9.34
CA HIS A 198 15.69 6.68 8.66
C HIS A 198 16.46 7.02 7.38
N LEU A 199 15.80 6.96 6.25
CA LEU A 199 16.39 7.28 4.95
C LEU A 199 16.57 8.80 4.83
N THR A 200 17.75 9.22 4.39
CA THR A 200 18.00 10.64 4.10
C THR A 200 17.44 10.97 2.73
N LEU A 201 16.60 12.01 2.66
CA LEU A 201 15.93 12.43 1.43
C LEU A 201 16.56 13.72 0.88
N ASP A 202 16.52 13.93 -0.43
CA ASP A 202 16.82 15.22 -1.08
C ASP A 202 15.60 16.17 -0.99
N ALA A 203 15.74 17.37 -1.55
CA ALA A 203 14.67 18.38 -1.55
C ALA A 203 13.40 17.95 -2.35
N ARG A 204 13.49 16.90 -3.18
CA ARG A 204 12.38 16.32 -3.94
C ARG A 204 11.79 15.09 -3.25
N GLN A 205 12.17 14.82 -2.01
CA GLN A 205 11.75 13.65 -1.24
C GLN A 205 12.24 12.30 -1.84
N ILE A 206 13.40 12.33 -2.52
CA ILE A 206 14.04 11.14 -3.09
C ILE A 206 15.16 10.68 -2.16
N PRO A 207 15.23 9.36 -1.83
CA PRO A 207 16.33 8.83 -1.05
C PRO A 207 17.71 9.09 -1.68
N THR A 208 18.65 9.58 -0.88
CA THR A 208 20.03 9.89 -1.31
C THR A 208 20.95 8.68 -1.29
N GLY A 209 20.47 7.51 -0.86
CA GLY A 209 21.26 6.32 -0.57
C GLY A 209 21.84 6.32 0.86
N ALA A 210 21.85 7.47 1.55
CA ALA A 210 22.27 7.55 2.95
C ALA A 210 21.10 7.27 3.91
N SER A 211 21.44 6.83 5.12
CA SER A 211 20.47 6.63 6.20
C SER A 211 21.11 6.81 7.57
N VAL A 212 20.31 7.20 8.56
CA VAL A 212 20.75 7.39 9.95
C VAL A 212 19.99 6.44 10.89
N PRO A 213 20.58 6.05 12.04
CA PRO A 213 19.86 5.29 13.04
C PRO A 213 18.63 6.04 13.56
N PHE A 214 17.47 5.38 13.57
CA PHE A 214 16.25 5.85 14.20
C PHE A 214 16.01 5.00 15.47
N PRO A 215 16.00 5.61 16.66
CA PRO A 215 15.95 4.88 17.93
C PRO A 215 14.56 4.29 18.24
N GLY A 216 13.57 4.54 17.36
CA GLY A 216 12.17 4.30 17.63
C GLY A 216 11.49 5.50 18.26
N LEU A 217 10.16 5.43 18.35
CA LEU A 217 9.31 6.45 18.97
C LEU A 217 8.18 5.78 19.74
N ASP A 218 7.90 6.24 20.95
CA ASP A 218 6.68 5.91 21.72
C ASP A 218 6.23 7.17 22.46
N ASP A 219 5.40 8.00 21.83
CA ASP A 219 4.96 9.29 22.36
C ASP A 219 3.61 9.71 21.75
N LEU A 220 3.04 10.81 22.22
CA LEU A 220 1.88 11.44 21.57
C LEU A 220 2.29 12.07 20.23
N LEU A 221 1.42 11.96 19.22
CA LEU A 221 1.66 12.51 17.88
C LEU A 221 1.77 14.04 17.92
N ARG A 222 0.90 14.72 18.68
CA ARG A 222 0.90 16.19 18.85
C ARG A 222 0.95 16.92 17.50
N THR A 223 1.91 17.83 17.34
CA THR A 223 2.15 18.60 16.12
C THR A 223 3.19 17.95 15.18
N ARG A 224 3.66 16.72 15.49
CA ARG A 224 4.61 16.03 14.64
C ARG A 224 4.02 15.78 13.25
N SER A 225 4.85 15.94 12.25
CA SER A 225 4.57 15.60 10.87
C SER A 225 5.56 14.55 10.41
N PHE A 226 5.10 13.66 9.56
CA PHE A 226 5.92 12.63 8.91
C PHE A 226 5.61 12.59 7.42
N ASP A 227 6.64 12.53 6.63
CA ASP A 227 6.68 12.02 5.24
C ASP A 227 8.05 11.35 5.07
N ASP A 228 8.27 10.31 5.89
CA ASP A 228 9.59 9.75 6.17
C ASP A 228 9.67 8.29 5.76
N GLY A 229 10.72 7.94 4.99
CA GLY A 229 11.05 6.58 4.60
C GLY A 229 11.99 5.91 5.60
N PHE A 230 11.71 4.64 5.90
CA PHE A 230 12.52 3.84 6.83
C PHE A 230 12.86 2.49 6.22
N ALA A 231 14.12 2.03 6.44
CA ALA A 231 14.51 0.65 6.22
C ALA A 231 14.40 -0.13 7.55
N LEU A 232 13.83 -1.32 7.48
CA LEU A 232 13.68 -2.20 8.63
C LEU A 232 15.04 -2.77 9.05
N LEU A 233 15.25 -2.96 10.34
CA LEU A 233 16.44 -3.62 10.90
C LEU A 233 16.24 -5.13 11.06
N GLU A 234 14.99 -5.54 11.22
CA GLU A 234 14.59 -6.94 11.44
C GLU A 234 13.65 -7.38 10.29
N PRO A 235 13.50 -8.68 10.06
CA PRO A 235 12.60 -9.21 9.02
C PRO A 235 11.12 -8.84 9.22
N SER A 236 10.75 -8.43 10.44
CA SER A 236 9.40 -8.00 10.78
C SER A 236 9.42 -6.76 11.66
N ALA A 237 8.37 -5.94 11.59
CA ALA A 237 8.23 -4.74 12.38
C ALA A 237 6.75 -4.44 12.65
N THR A 238 6.45 -3.80 13.77
CA THR A 238 5.11 -3.30 14.11
C THR A 238 5.15 -1.79 14.29
N LEU A 239 4.28 -1.10 13.56
CA LEU A 239 3.99 0.32 13.73
C LEU A 239 2.56 0.46 14.24
N SER A 240 2.28 1.42 15.11
CA SER A 240 0.91 1.57 15.64
C SER A 240 0.55 3.00 16.03
N ILE A 241 -0.75 3.26 16.04
CA ILE A 241 -1.37 4.41 16.71
C ILE A 241 -2.42 3.92 17.71
N GLY A 242 -2.60 4.68 18.78
CA GLY A 242 -3.61 4.38 19.79
C GLY A 242 -4.29 5.62 20.36
N TYR A 243 -5.57 5.51 20.71
CA TYR A 243 -6.35 6.55 21.35
C TYR A 243 -7.51 5.94 22.16
N GLY A 244 -7.77 6.45 23.37
CA GLY A 244 -8.95 6.09 24.17
C GLY A 244 -9.08 4.61 24.52
N GLY A 245 -7.96 3.88 24.61
CA GLY A 245 -7.95 2.43 24.84
C GLY A 245 -8.00 1.58 23.56
N HIS A 246 -8.22 2.19 22.39
CA HIS A 246 -8.17 1.52 21.09
C HIS A 246 -6.77 1.63 20.47
N GLN A 247 -6.37 0.61 19.73
CA GLN A 247 -5.10 0.60 19.00
C GLN A 247 -5.29 0.06 17.59
N ILE A 248 -4.61 0.69 16.62
CA ILE A 248 -4.46 0.19 15.26
C ILE A 248 -2.98 -0.07 15.04
N SER A 249 -2.64 -1.30 14.63
CA SER A 249 -1.26 -1.72 14.39
C SER A 249 -1.10 -2.27 12.99
N VAL A 250 0.03 -1.97 12.35
CA VAL A 250 0.45 -2.59 11.09
C VAL A 250 1.69 -3.44 11.37
N ASP A 251 1.55 -4.74 11.21
CA ASP A 251 2.64 -5.70 11.34
C ASP A 251 3.18 -6.01 9.94
N LEU A 252 4.42 -5.64 9.65
CA LEU A 252 5.17 -6.05 8.47
C LEU A 252 5.75 -7.43 8.76
N LEU A 253 5.25 -8.49 8.12
CA LEU A 253 5.55 -9.87 8.51
C LEU A 253 6.56 -10.53 7.58
N GLU A 254 6.42 -10.34 6.25
CA GLU A 254 7.25 -10.97 5.24
C GLU A 254 7.35 -10.10 3.98
N GLY A 255 8.51 -10.10 3.32
CA GLY A 255 8.72 -9.48 2.01
C GLY A 255 8.83 -7.96 2.00
N TYR A 256 8.38 -7.28 3.03
CA TYR A 256 8.52 -5.83 3.18
C TYR A 256 9.80 -5.50 3.94
N THR A 257 10.69 -4.75 3.31
CA THR A 257 11.98 -4.35 3.88
C THR A 257 12.02 -2.87 4.25
N HIS A 258 11.02 -2.12 3.78
CA HIS A 258 10.91 -0.68 3.99
C HIS A 258 9.47 -0.30 4.40
N THR A 259 9.34 0.86 4.98
CA THR A 259 8.04 1.49 5.26
C THR A 259 8.14 3.00 5.10
N GLN A 260 7.06 3.62 4.62
CA GLN A 260 6.86 5.06 4.75
C GLN A 260 5.91 5.32 5.92
N VAL A 261 6.19 6.35 6.69
CA VAL A 261 5.25 6.93 7.66
C VAL A 261 4.82 8.27 7.12
N TYR A 262 3.53 8.42 6.85
CA TYR A 262 2.97 9.66 6.33
C TYR A 262 1.88 10.19 7.26
N ALA A 263 2.11 11.35 7.87
CA ALA A 263 1.19 11.99 8.81
C ALA A 263 1.32 13.52 8.71
N PRO A 264 0.66 14.18 7.72
CA PRO A 264 0.72 15.62 7.56
C PRO A 264 0.07 16.32 8.78
N HIS A 265 0.66 17.43 9.22
CA HIS A 265 0.31 18.08 10.49
C HIS A 265 -1.12 18.65 10.53
N ASP A 266 -1.70 18.95 9.38
CA ASP A 266 -3.00 19.57 9.19
C ASP A 266 -4.13 18.57 8.92
N GLN A 267 -3.84 17.26 9.02
CA GLN A 267 -4.79 16.20 8.70
C GLN A 267 -4.95 15.20 9.85
N ASN A 268 -6.19 14.77 10.08
CA ASN A 268 -6.54 13.75 11.08
C ASN A 268 -6.41 12.33 10.52
N TYR A 269 -5.23 11.98 10.05
CA TYR A 269 -4.89 10.61 9.65
C TYR A 269 -3.38 10.36 9.66
N ILE A 270 -3.03 9.10 9.64
CA ILE A 270 -1.67 8.60 9.43
C ILE A 270 -1.71 7.41 8.46
N ALA A 271 -0.66 7.24 7.66
CA ALA A 271 -0.42 6.02 6.91
C ALA A 271 0.86 5.35 7.40
N PHE A 272 0.82 4.03 7.50
CA PHE A 272 1.98 3.15 7.67
C PHE A 272 2.05 2.29 6.41
N GLU A 273 3.02 2.56 5.55
CA GLU A 273 3.05 2.00 4.20
C GLU A 273 4.02 0.81 4.10
N PRO A 274 3.54 -0.44 4.01
CA PRO A 274 4.41 -1.57 3.67
C PRO A 274 5.01 -1.39 2.29
N MET A 275 6.35 -1.44 2.17
CA MET A 275 7.06 -1.30 0.89
C MET A 275 8.09 -2.43 0.71
N THR A 276 8.10 -3.06 -0.46
CA THR A 276 9.04 -4.14 -0.79
C THR A 276 10.45 -3.63 -1.11
N ALA A 277 10.56 -2.36 -1.49
CA ALA A 277 11.79 -1.64 -1.78
C ALA A 277 11.62 -0.15 -1.38
N PRO A 278 12.68 0.64 -1.21
CA PRO A 278 12.57 2.07 -0.93
C PRO A 278 11.99 2.83 -2.14
N ALA A 279 11.59 4.08 -1.91
CA ALA A 279 11.28 5.00 -3.00
C ALA A 279 12.46 5.05 -4.01
N ASN A 280 12.15 5.23 -5.30
CA ASN A 280 13.14 5.33 -6.37
C ASN A 280 13.93 4.04 -6.69
N ALA A 281 13.58 2.89 -6.14
CA ALA A 281 14.34 1.65 -6.29
C ALA A 281 14.47 1.18 -7.75
N LEU A 282 13.47 1.44 -8.62
CA LEU A 282 13.56 1.11 -10.05
C LEU A 282 14.67 1.90 -10.79
N ILE A 283 15.07 3.06 -10.25
CA ILE A 283 16.13 3.91 -10.82
C ILE A 283 17.46 3.67 -10.10
N SER A 284 17.46 3.67 -8.76
CA SER A 284 18.68 3.55 -7.98
C SER A 284 19.22 2.12 -7.92
N GLY A 285 18.36 1.12 -8.03
CA GLY A 285 18.69 -0.29 -7.75
C GLY A 285 18.79 -0.62 -6.26
N ASP A 286 18.75 0.37 -5.38
CA ASP A 286 18.90 0.17 -3.94
C ASP A 286 17.74 -0.65 -3.37
N GLY A 287 18.06 -1.76 -2.68
CA GLY A 287 17.06 -2.65 -2.09
C GLY A 287 16.10 -3.31 -3.09
N LEU A 288 16.32 -3.13 -4.41
CA LEU A 288 15.48 -3.70 -5.44
C LEU A 288 15.72 -5.20 -5.56
N ARG A 289 14.66 -5.98 -5.46
CA ARG A 289 14.68 -7.43 -5.66
C ARG A 289 14.21 -7.77 -7.08
N LEU A 290 14.82 -8.79 -7.68
CA LEU A 290 14.44 -9.34 -8.98
C LEU A 290 13.89 -10.76 -8.80
N VAL A 291 12.82 -11.09 -9.50
CA VAL A 291 12.19 -12.41 -9.55
C VAL A 291 12.48 -13.03 -10.90
N ALA A 292 13.28 -14.09 -10.91
CA ALA A 292 13.65 -14.79 -12.14
C ALA A 292 12.42 -15.47 -12.79
N PRO A 293 12.44 -15.68 -14.12
CA PRO A 293 11.38 -16.37 -14.84
C PRO A 293 10.94 -17.68 -14.18
N GLY A 294 9.61 -17.84 -14.03
CA GLY A 294 8.99 -18.99 -13.39
C GLY A 294 9.03 -19.02 -11.86
N ASN A 295 9.71 -18.06 -11.23
CA ASN A 295 9.73 -17.93 -9.78
C ASN A 295 8.64 -16.97 -9.27
N THR A 296 8.41 -17.02 -7.95
CA THR A 296 7.42 -16.20 -7.26
C THR A 296 8.05 -15.53 -6.03
N PHE A 297 7.73 -14.26 -5.84
CA PHE A 297 8.01 -13.49 -4.62
C PHE A 297 6.72 -13.32 -3.83
N GLY A 298 6.77 -13.51 -2.51
CA GLY A 298 5.66 -13.31 -1.58
C GLY A 298 5.92 -12.16 -0.61
N ALA A 299 4.86 -11.46 -0.24
CA ALA A 299 4.87 -10.44 0.81
C ALA A 299 3.59 -10.49 1.65
N LYS A 300 3.71 -10.23 2.95
CA LYS A 300 2.60 -10.33 3.91
C LYS A 300 2.68 -9.22 4.93
N PHE A 301 1.56 -8.54 5.15
CA PHE A 301 1.37 -7.66 6.29
C PHE A 301 0.00 -7.88 6.93
N ARG A 302 -0.14 -7.40 8.16
CA ARG A 302 -1.39 -7.53 8.93
C ARG A 302 -1.74 -6.20 9.59
N ILE A 303 -3.02 -5.87 9.55
CA ILE A 303 -3.60 -4.75 10.30
C ILE A 303 -4.37 -5.34 11.46
N ARG A 304 -4.01 -4.95 12.71
CA ARG A 304 -4.78 -5.30 13.91
C ARG A 304 -5.54 -4.08 14.41
N VAL A 305 -6.76 -4.33 14.86
CA VAL A 305 -7.66 -3.33 15.46
C VAL A 305 -8.10 -3.89 16.83
N ASP A 306 -7.61 -3.28 17.89
CA ASP A 306 -7.89 -3.69 19.28
C ASP A 306 -8.88 -2.73 19.95
#